data_82a95f46f639b10ba8ac645fd969e4ca
#
_entry.id   82a95f46f639b10ba8ac645fd969e4ca
#
_cell.length_a   1.000
_cell.length_b   1.000
_cell.length_c   1.000
_cell.angle_alpha   90.00
_cell.angle_beta   90.00
_cell.angle_gamma   90.00
#
_symmetry.space_group_name_H-M   'P 1'
#
loop_
_entity.id
_entity.type
_entity.pdbx_description
1 polymer ?
#
loop_
_entity_poly.entity_id
_entity_poly.type
_entity_poly.pdbx_seq_one_letter_code
_entity_poly.pdbx_strand_id
1 'polypeptide(L)'
;RKWRREETLRVDSAPDVEAMVEDIGFCLGLTDVRKDLPSVYIAVCGRRDAHMPKNVQKDYEASRSWVLKDEVMARGKVYYANLVKGNSMFLAPRMIPVFNTIWGVPKKAEKDELSENGRKVLKVLRKEWEMATSDLRAECGFKDKADLTKAIDELQKRMKVVPQEALYTPKFTYIWTLAEARFPEEMAIRMSRETAVRELARCYLEMCGMTFLGGLSRAFGFYRWESGRANHQLVD
;
A
#
# COMPACT_ATOMS: atom_id res chain seq x y z
N ARG A 1 17.45 -3.63 12.65
CA ARG A 1 17.73 -4.33 11.38
C ARG A 1 16.50 -4.32 10.45
N LYS A 2 15.38 -4.88 10.81
CA LYS A 2 14.17 -4.96 9.95
C LYS A 2 13.71 -3.62 9.36
N TRP A 3 13.83 -2.54 10.10
CA TRP A 3 13.46 -1.20 9.64
C TRP A 3 14.57 -0.46 8.89
N ARG A 4 15.72 -1.10 8.66
CA ARG A 4 16.89 -0.52 7.98
C ARG A 4 17.38 0.80 8.64
N ARG A 5 17.29 0.92 9.96
CA ARG A 5 17.68 2.11 10.75
C ARG A 5 19.16 2.18 11.07
N GLU A 6 20.01 1.67 10.22
CA GLU A 6 21.47 1.64 10.34
C GLU A 6 22.05 1.99 8.97
N GLU A 7 23.06 2.84 8.91
CA GLU A 7 23.64 3.36 7.66
C GLU A 7 24.09 2.23 6.72
N THR A 8 24.68 1.19 7.27
CA THR A 8 25.13 0.01 6.53
C THR A 8 23.99 -0.84 5.92
N LEU A 9 22.75 -0.59 6.34
CA LEU A 9 21.57 -1.33 5.91
C LEU A 9 20.58 -0.46 5.12
N ARG A 10 20.93 0.80 4.87
CA ARG A 10 20.05 1.72 4.12
C ARG A 10 19.77 1.18 2.72
N VAL A 11 18.68 1.63 2.13
CA VAL A 11 18.28 1.27 0.77
C VAL A 11 18.57 2.41 -0.18
N ASP A 12 19.21 2.11 -1.30
CA ASP A 12 19.61 3.10 -2.30
C ASP A 12 19.07 2.77 -3.71
N SER A 13 18.47 1.60 -3.89
CA SER A 13 17.95 1.15 -5.18
C SER A 13 16.56 0.52 -5.06
N ALA A 14 15.85 0.44 -6.19
CA ALA A 14 14.56 -0.25 -6.22
C ALA A 14 14.65 -1.74 -5.82
N PRO A 15 15.67 -2.51 -6.25
CA PRO A 15 15.89 -3.87 -5.75
C PRO A 15 16.09 -3.96 -4.23
N ASP A 16 16.76 -2.99 -3.59
CA ASP A 16 16.94 -2.98 -2.13
C ASP A 16 15.60 -2.75 -1.41
N VAL A 17 14.75 -1.86 -1.96
CA VAL A 17 13.40 -1.64 -1.44
C VAL A 17 12.56 -2.90 -1.59
N GLU A 18 12.58 -3.55 -2.76
CA GLU A 18 11.88 -4.81 -3.01
C GLU A 18 12.32 -5.89 -2.03
N ALA A 19 13.63 -6.07 -1.84
CA ALA A 19 14.19 -7.03 -0.89
C ALA A 19 13.79 -6.72 0.57
N MET A 20 13.78 -5.44 0.95
CA MET A 20 13.30 -5.02 2.26
C MET A 20 11.82 -5.34 2.45
N VAL A 21 10.98 -5.01 1.47
CA VAL A 21 9.53 -5.28 1.54
C VAL A 21 9.27 -6.79 1.62
N GLU A 22 10.02 -7.59 0.85
CA GLU A 22 9.93 -9.05 0.93
C GLU A 22 10.35 -9.58 2.30
N ASP A 23 11.41 -9.06 2.90
CA ASP A 23 11.87 -9.47 4.24
C ASP A 23 10.84 -9.15 5.34
N ILE A 24 10.21 -7.96 5.30
CA ILE A 24 9.32 -7.49 6.37
C ILE A 24 7.82 -7.66 6.08
N GLY A 25 7.45 -8.03 4.85
CA GLY A 25 6.09 -8.26 4.40
C GLY A 25 5.36 -7.01 3.92
N PHE A 26 5.47 -5.90 4.60
CA PHE A 26 4.90 -4.61 4.19
C PHE A 26 5.60 -3.43 4.86
N CYS A 27 5.52 -2.27 4.25
CA CYS A 27 5.95 -1.01 4.87
C CYS A 27 5.13 0.18 4.35
N LEU A 28 5.27 1.31 5.03
CA LEU A 28 4.75 2.58 4.53
C LEU A 28 5.67 3.14 3.43
N GLY A 29 5.14 4.03 2.60
CA GLY A 29 5.93 4.72 1.58
C GLY A 29 6.72 5.89 2.17
N LEU A 30 6.19 7.08 2.03
CA LEU A 30 6.83 8.34 2.40
C LEU A 30 6.36 8.84 3.78
N THR A 31 6.67 8.10 4.83
CA THR A 31 6.36 8.48 6.21
C THR A 31 7.59 8.36 7.09
N ASP A 32 7.62 9.13 8.15
CA ASP A 32 8.71 9.17 9.11
C ASP A 32 8.44 8.34 10.38
N VAL A 33 9.37 8.38 11.32
CA VAL A 33 9.36 7.60 12.56
C VAL A 33 8.13 7.83 13.44
N ARG A 34 7.39 8.93 13.27
CA ARG A 34 6.16 9.24 14.04
C ARG A 34 4.99 8.29 13.75
N LYS A 35 5.09 7.48 12.70
CA LYS A 35 4.01 6.50 12.34
C LYS A 35 4.16 5.12 13.00
N ASP A 36 5.25 4.88 13.73
CA ASP A 36 5.52 3.60 14.41
C ASP A 36 5.45 2.35 13.48
N LEU A 37 5.77 2.54 12.20
CA LEU A 37 5.89 1.50 11.20
C LEU A 37 7.10 1.78 10.30
N PRO A 38 7.76 0.75 9.77
CA PRO A 38 8.83 0.94 8.81
C PRO A 38 8.31 1.63 7.55
N SER A 39 9.18 2.41 6.92
CA SER A 39 8.86 3.04 5.64
C SER A 39 10.09 3.08 4.73
N VAL A 40 9.83 3.26 3.43
CA VAL A 40 10.91 3.46 2.45
C VAL A 40 11.74 4.69 2.83
N TYR A 41 11.10 5.77 3.28
CA TYR A 41 11.83 6.96 3.73
C TYR A 41 12.79 6.67 4.89
N ILE A 42 12.34 5.97 5.94
CA ILE A 42 13.20 5.59 7.07
C ILE A 42 14.38 4.73 6.59
N ALA A 43 14.12 3.81 5.66
CA ALA A 43 15.14 2.91 5.13
C ALA A 43 16.17 3.63 4.24
N VAL A 44 15.75 4.66 3.50
CA VAL A 44 16.67 5.53 2.72
C VAL A 44 17.52 6.37 3.65
N CYS A 45 16.93 6.90 4.74
CA CYS A 45 17.70 7.67 5.75
C CYS A 45 18.74 6.80 6.48
N GLY A 46 18.46 5.52 6.70
CA GLY A 46 19.38 4.61 7.39
C GLY A 46 19.68 5.00 8.83
N ARG A 47 18.78 5.72 9.51
CA ARG A 47 18.96 6.17 10.90
C ARG A 47 17.67 6.12 11.72
N ARG A 48 17.80 6.21 13.05
CA ARG A 48 16.65 6.04 13.97
C ARG A 48 15.77 7.27 14.09
N ASP A 49 16.31 8.46 13.86
CA ASP A 49 15.67 9.76 14.00
C ASP A 49 15.26 10.39 12.66
N ALA A 50 14.89 9.54 11.71
CA ALA A 50 14.46 9.96 10.38
C ALA A 50 13.12 10.70 10.42
N HIS A 51 13.19 12.03 10.52
CA HIS A 51 12.04 12.94 10.47
C HIS A 51 11.88 13.55 9.09
N MET A 52 10.65 13.57 8.58
CA MET A 52 10.35 14.16 7.28
C MET A 52 10.61 15.67 7.30
N PRO A 53 11.41 16.21 6.38
CA PRO A 53 11.71 17.62 6.30
C PRO A 53 10.47 18.45 5.90
N LYS A 54 10.44 19.74 6.28
CA LYS A 54 9.37 20.65 5.86
C LYS A 54 9.32 20.81 4.33
N ASN A 55 10.47 20.83 3.68
CA ASN A 55 10.57 20.94 2.22
C ASN A 55 11.12 19.64 1.63
N VAL A 56 10.20 18.73 1.30
CA VAL A 56 10.50 17.41 0.74
C VAL A 56 11.27 17.49 -0.57
N GLN A 57 10.98 18.46 -1.42
CA GLN A 57 11.62 18.58 -2.75
C GLN A 57 13.09 19.03 -2.70
N LYS A 58 13.49 19.71 -1.63
CA LYS A 58 14.86 20.18 -1.45
C LYS A 58 15.73 19.23 -0.62
N ASP A 59 15.13 18.21 -0.04
CA ASP A 59 15.83 17.22 0.76
C ASP A 59 16.19 16.01 -0.10
N TYR A 60 17.45 15.60 -0.03
CA TYR A 60 17.96 14.49 -0.85
C TYR A 60 17.27 13.15 -0.51
N GLU A 61 17.15 12.81 0.78
CA GLU A 61 16.60 11.53 1.22
C GLU A 61 15.11 11.42 0.90
N ALA A 62 14.37 12.51 1.11
CA ALA A 62 12.95 12.57 0.77
C ALA A 62 12.73 12.49 -0.76
N SER A 63 13.54 13.21 -1.54
CA SER A 63 13.50 13.15 -3.01
C SER A 63 13.89 11.77 -3.52
N ARG A 64 14.95 11.16 -2.97
CA ARG A 64 15.36 9.81 -3.34
C ARG A 64 14.27 8.78 -3.04
N SER A 65 13.64 8.88 -1.86
CA SER A 65 12.52 8.00 -1.49
C SER A 65 11.33 8.12 -2.45
N TRP A 66 11.08 9.34 -2.96
CA TRP A 66 10.04 9.55 -3.96
C TRP A 66 10.38 8.87 -5.29
N VAL A 67 11.60 9.03 -5.77
CA VAL A 67 12.07 8.38 -7.01
C VAL A 67 12.02 6.86 -6.87
N LEU A 68 12.53 6.31 -5.77
CA LEU A 68 12.50 4.88 -5.49
C LEU A 68 11.07 4.33 -5.45
N LYS A 69 10.13 5.06 -4.89
CA LYS A 69 8.71 4.69 -4.90
C LYS A 69 8.22 4.48 -6.34
N ASP A 70 8.52 5.41 -7.26
CA ASP A 70 8.06 5.31 -8.64
C ASP A 70 8.78 4.19 -9.40
N GLU A 71 10.09 4.02 -9.18
CA GLU A 71 10.87 2.93 -9.76
C GLU A 71 10.33 1.55 -9.33
N VAL A 72 10.10 1.35 -8.03
CA VAL A 72 9.57 0.11 -7.47
C VAL A 72 8.16 -0.17 -7.98
N MET A 73 7.31 0.84 -8.02
CA MET A 73 5.96 0.75 -8.55
C MET A 73 5.97 0.29 -10.02
N ALA A 74 6.79 0.90 -10.87
CA ALA A 74 6.88 0.56 -12.29
C ALA A 74 7.38 -0.88 -12.52
N ARG A 75 8.29 -1.38 -11.68
CA ARG A 75 8.81 -2.75 -11.75
C ARG A 75 7.77 -3.84 -11.44
N GLY A 76 6.73 -3.53 -10.67
CA GLY A 76 5.58 -4.42 -10.42
C GLY A 76 5.87 -5.69 -9.62
N LYS A 77 7.00 -5.76 -8.91
CA LYS A 77 7.35 -6.91 -8.06
C LYS A 77 6.70 -6.85 -6.69
N VAL A 78 6.30 -5.68 -6.24
CA VAL A 78 5.59 -5.43 -4.99
C VAL A 78 4.33 -4.62 -5.26
N TYR A 79 3.31 -4.84 -4.44
CA TYR A 79 2.07 -4.09 -4.52
C TYR A 79 2.26 -2.71 -3.91
N TYR A 80 1.80 -1.66 -4.58
CA TYR A 80 1.81 -0.29 -4.07
C TYR A 80 0.44 0.36 -4.23
N ALA A 81 -0.09 0.93 -3.15
CA ALA A 81 -1.33 1.71 -3.17
C ALA A 81 -1.53 2.51 -1.87
N ASN A 82 -2.48 3.42 -1.85
CA ASN A 82 -3.00 4.03 -0.63
C ASN A 82 -3.97 3.05 0.04
N LEU A 83 -3.54 2.44 1.13
CA LEU A 83 -4.30 1.37 1.79
C LEU A 83 -4.83 1.81 3.16
N VAL A 84 -4.32 1.20 4.21
CA VAL A 84 -4.82 1.37 5.56
C VAL A 84 -4.70 2.82 6.02
N LYS A 85 -5.83 3.41 6.44
CA LYS A 85 -5.93 4.81 6.87
C LYS A 85 -5.45 5.82 5.82
N GLY A 86 -5.48 5.44 4.53
CA GLY A 86 -5.04 6.29 3.44
C GLY A 86 -3.53 6.51 3.35
N ASN A 87 -2.73 5.71 4.06
CA ASN A 87 -1.28 5.76 3.89
C ASN A 87 -0.87 5.00 2.63
N SER A 88 0.12 5.55 1.91
CA SER A 88 0.80 4.81 0.85
C SER A 88 1.59 3.66 1.46
N MET A 89 1.42 2.46 0.92
CA MET A 89 2.01 1.23 1.43
C MET A 89 2.58 0.37 0.32
N PHE A 90 3.66 -0.34 0.64
CA PHE A 90 4.19 -1.43 -0.17
C PHE A 90 3.89 -2.76 0.51
N LEU A 91 3.43 -3.75 -0.27
CA LEU A 91 3.19 -5.11 0.21
C LEU A 91 4.03 -6.09 -0.59
N ALA A 92 4.69 -7.01 0.10
CA ALA A 92 5.24 -8.21 -0.54
C ALA A 92 4.13 -9.05 -1.18
N PRO A 93 4.35 -9.79 -2.26
CA PRO A 93 3.34 -10.63 -2.91
C PRO A 93 2.59 -11.52 -1.92
N ARG A 94 3.27 -12.17 -0.98
CA ARG A 94 2.65 -13.02 0.04
C ARG A 94 1.64 -12.30 0.95
N MET A 95 1.74 -10.98 1.08
CA MET A 95 0.83 -10.19 1.91
C MET A 95 -0.39 -9.66 1.14
N ILE A 96 -0.38 -9.71 -0.20
CA ILE A 96 -1.51 -9.28 -1.02
C ILE A 96 -2.80 -10.05 -0.67
N PRO A 97 -2.81 -11.40 -0.59
CA PRO A 97 -4.01 -12.15 -0.19
C PRO A 97 -4.52 -11.78 1.20
N VAL A 98 -3.60 -11.51 2.14
CA VAL A 98 -3.93 -11.11 3.52
C VAL A 98 -4.68 -9.77 3.51
N PHE A 99 -4.11 -8.76 2.86
CA PHE A 99 -4.72 -7.44 2.75
C PHE A 99 -6.03 -7.48 1.95
N ASN A 100 -6.08 -8.24 0.85
CA ASN A 100 -7.28 -8.41 0.05
C ASN A 100 -8.41 -9.08 0.83
N THR A 101 -8.11 -10.06 1.68
CA THR A 101 -9.10 -10.70 2.55
C THR A 101 -9.66 -9.75 3.60
N ILE A 102 -8.83 -8.85 4.15
CA ILE A 102 -9.23 -7.96 5.24
C ILE A 102 -9.97 -6.73 4.72
N TRP A 103 -9.49 -6.09 3.66
CA TRP A 103 -10.00 -4.81 3.15
C TRP A 103 -10.56 -4.86 1.74
N GLY A 104 -10.28 -5.92 1.00
CA GLY A 104 -10.76 -6.08 -0.38
C GLY A 104 -12.28 -6.28 -0.46
N VAL A 105 -12.86 -5.83 -1.56
CA VAL A 105 -14.28 -6.04 -1.87
C VAL A 105 -14.40 -7.15 -2.91
N PRO A 106 -15.04 -8.28 -2.63
CA PRO A 106 -15.25 -9.31 -3.63
C PRO A 106 -16.16 -8.82 -4.76
N LYS A 107 -15.97 -9.33 -5.98
CA LYS A 107 -16.70 -8.88 -7.18
C LYS A 107 -18.23 -8.88 -7.00
N LYS A 108 -18.77 -9.89 -6.29
CA LYS A 108 -20.20 -10.00 -5.99
C LYS A 108 -20.75 -8.90 -5.08
N ALA A 109 -19.92 -8.28 -4.25
CA ALA A 109 -20.30 -7.23 -3.30
C ALA A 109 -20.01 -5.81 -3.82
N GLU A 110 -19.40 -5.65 -4.99
CA GLU A 110 -19.04 -4.33 -5.55
C GLU A 110 -20.23 -3.39 -5.71
N LYS A 111 -21.39 -3.93 -6.03
CA LYS A 111 -22.64 -3.15 -6.19
C LYS A 111 -23.04 -2.48 -4.88
N ASP A 112 -22.86 -3.17 -3.77
CA ASP A 112 -23.36 -2.76 -2.46
C ASP A 112 -22.29 -2.01 -1.65
N GLU A 113 -21.01 -2.35 -1.83
CA GLU A 113 -19.91 -1.82 -1.02
C GLU A 113 -19.10 -0.71 -1.68
N LEU A 114 -19.23 -0.49 -3.01
CA LEU A 114 -18.51 0.57 -3.72
C LEU A 114 -19.45 1.70 -4.12
N SER A 115 -18.92 2.91 -4.08
CA SER A 115 -19.62 4.10 -4.57
C SER A 115 -19.95 3.98 -6.07
N GLU A 116 -20.93 4.76 -6.53
CA GLU A 116 -21.26 4.84 -7.96
C GLU A 116 -20.06 5.26 -8.80
N ASN A 117 -19.30 6.25 -8.32
CA ASN A 117 -18.09 6.73 -9.00
C ASN A 117 -17.00 5.66 -9.04
N GLY A 118 -16.79 4.91 -7.95
CA GLY A 118 -15.87 3.77 -7.93
C GLY A 118 -16.25 2.70 -8.96
N ARG A 119 -17.52 2.35 -9.05
CA ARG A 119 -18.01 1.39 -10.07
C ARG A 119 -17.83 1.90 -11.50
N LYS A 120 -18.02 3.21 -11.77
CA LYS A 120 -17.74 3.81 -13.10
C LYS A 120 -16.27 3.64 -13.47
N VAL A 121 -15.34 3.95 -12.56
CA VAL A 121 -13.90 3.77 -12.78
C VAL A 121 -13.56 2.30 -13.07
N LEU A 122 -14.07 1.36 -12.26
CA LEU A 122 -13.84 -0.07 -12.51
C LEU A 122 -14.38 -0.54 -13.86
N LYS A 123 -15.53 -0.04 -14.28
CA LYS A 123 -16.11 -0.37 -15.60
C LYS A 123 -15.18 0.05 -16.73
N VAL A 124 -14.62 1.26 -16.65
CA VAL A 124 -13.68 1.77 -17.66
C VAL A 124 -12.39 0.95 -17.65
N LEU A 125 -11.75 0.75 -16.50
CA LEU A 125 -10.49 0.00 -16.41
C LEU A 125 -10.65 -1.48 -16.80
N ARG A 126 -11.82 -2.08 -16.64
CA ARG A 126 -12.10 -3.45 -17.13
C ARG A 126 -12.19 -3.54 -18.66
N LYS A 127 -12.50 -2.42 -19.31
CA LYS A 127 -12.56 -2.35 -20.78
C LYS A 127 -11.20 -2.00 -21.38
N GLU A 128 -10.51 -1.02 -20.79
CA GLU A 128 -9.31 -0.40 -21.37
C GLU A 128 -7.99 -0.93 -20.74
N TRP A 129 -8.07 -1.75 -19.67
CA TRP A 129 -6.97 -2.37 -18.93
C TRP A 129 -6.11 -1.40 -18.12
N GLU A 130 -5.64 -0.31 -18.74
CA GLU A 130 -4.85 0.73 -18.10
C GLU A 130 -5.19 2.10 -18.68
N MET A 131 -5.07 3.16 -17.88
CA MET A 131 -5.39 4.51 -18.33
C MET A 131 -4.73 5.59 -17.50
N ALA A 132 -4.31 6.67 -18.16
CA ALA A 132 -3.81 7.87 -17.48
C ALA A 132 -4.91 8.58 -16.70
N THR A 133 -4.55 9.27 -15.61
CA THR A 133 -5.52 9.95 -14.73
C THR A 133 -6.45 10.91 -15.46
N SER A 134 -5.91 11.68 -16.44
CA SER A 134 -6.71 12.64 -17.23
C SER A 134 -7.75 11.95 -18.09
N ASP A 135 -7.34 10.88 -18.75
CA ASP A 135 -8.16 10.16 -19.73
C ASP A 135 -9.23 9.35 -18.99
N LEU A 136 -8.86 8.73 -17.86
CA LEU A 136 -9.79 8.04 -16.98
C LEU A 136 -10.89 8.97 -16.46
N ARG A 137 -10.53 10.24 -16.13
CA ARG A 137 -11.53 11.25 -15.75
C ARG A 137 -12.49 11.56 -16.87
N ALA A 138 -11.97 11.75 -18.08
CA ALA A 138 -12.77 12.07 -19.26
C ALA A 138 -13.70 10.91 -19.62
N GLU A 139 -13.16 9.69 -19.67
CA GLU A 139 -13.92 8.48 -20.03
C GLU A 139 -15.01 8.13 -19.00
N CYS A 140 -14.76 8.39 -17.71
CA CYS A 140 -15.78 8.27 -16.66
C CYS A 140 -16.82 9.41 -16.68
N GLY A 141 -16.63 10.47 -17.47
CA GLY A 141 -17.50 11.63 -17.54
C GLY A 141 -17.48 12.52 -16.28
N PHE A 142 -16.39 12.49 -15.49
CA PHE A 142 -16.28 13.31 -14.29
C PHE A 142 -15.90 14.76 -14.63
N LYS A 143 -16.80 15.69 -14.28
CA LYS A 143 -16.55 17.13 -14.42
C LYS A 143 -15.52 17.62 -13.40
N ASP A 144 -15.64 17.17 -12.14
CA ASP A 144 -14.74 17.53 -11.06
C ASP A 144 -13.61 16.54 -10.90
N LYS A 145 -12.37 17.03 -10.74
CA LYS A 145 -11.20 16.22 -10.42
C LYS A 145 -11.36 15.50 -9.06
N ALA A 146 -12.06 16.12 -8.13
CA ALA A 146 -12.28 15.58 -6.80
C ALA A 146 -13.07 14.26 -6.83
N ASP A 147 -14.01 14.10 -7.76
CA ASP A 147 -14.81 12.89 -7.90
C ASP A 147 -13.95 11.69 -8.30
N LEU A 148 -13.06 11.88 -9.29
CA LEU A 148 -12.10 10.83 -9.65
C LEU A 148 -11.14 10.52 -8.50
N THR A 149 -10.60 11.55 -7.83
CA THR A 149 -9.66 11.36 -6.72
C THR A 149 -10.29 10.53 -5.61
N LYS A 150 -11.52 10.84 -5.20
CA LYS A 150 -12.26 10.07 -4.17
C LYS A 150 -12.53 8.63 -4.62
N ALA A 151 -12.92 8.44 -5.88
CA ALA A 151 -13.16 7.11 -6.43
C ALA A 151 -11.88 6.25 -6.47
N ILE A 152 -10.77 6.81 -6.91
CA ILE A 152 -9.47 6.13 -6.92
C ILE A 152 -9.00 5.82 -5.50
N ASP A 153 -9.13 6.75 -4.55
CA ASP A 153 -8.78 6.52 -3.14
C ASP A 153 -9.62 5.40 -2.52
N GLU A 154 -10.91 5.38 -2.80
CA GLU A 154 -11.79 4.28 -2.39
C GLU A 154 -11.30 2.94 -2.97
N LEU A 155 -11.08 2.89 -4.28
CA LEU A 155 -10.71 1.67 -4.97
C LEU A 155 -9.33 1.13 -4.57
N GLN A 156 -8.37 2.01 -4.27
CA GLN A 156 -7.08 1.59 -3.70
C GLN A 156 -7.29 0.94 -2.33
N LYS A 157 -8.00 1.60 -1.41
CA LYS A 157 -8.32 1.07 -0.06
C LYS A 157 -9.07 -0.25 -0.10
N ARG A 158 -9.82 -0.51 -1.17
CA ARG A 158 -10.59 -1.73 -1.42
C ARG A 158 -9.86 -2.75 -2.29
N MET A 159 -8.55 -2.59 -2.47
CA MET A 159 -7.69 -3.52 -3.23
C MET A 159 -8.17 -3.76 -4.69
N LYS A 160 -8.75 -2.72 -5.33
CA LYS A 160 -9.30 -2.84 -6.69
C LYS A 160 -8.40 -2.27 -7.76
N VAL A 161 -7.76 -1.15 -7.50
CA VAL A 161 -6.88 -0.47 -8.45
C VAL A 161 -5.53 -0.14 -7.82
N VAL A 162 -4.52 -0.11 -8.66
CA VAL A 162 -3.16 0.30 -8.30
C VAL A 162 -2.61 1.25 -9.36
N PRO A 163 -1.73 2.18 -8.99
CA PRO A 163 -0.94 2.88 -9.98
C PRO A 163 0.11 1.91 -10.53
N GLN A 164 0.23 1.86 -11.84
CA GLN A 164 1.19 1.02 -12.54
C GLN A 164 2.50 1.75 -12.80
N GLU A 165 2.39 3.03 -13.16
CA GLU A 165 3.52 3.87 -13.55
C GLU A 165 3.23 5.34 -13.25
N ALA A 166 4.28 6.11 -13.01
CA ALA A 166 4.23 7.56 -12.91
C ALA A 166 4.93 8.19 -14.11
N LEU A 167 4.19 8.98 -14.89
CA LEU A 167 4.74 9.75 -16.01
C LEU A 167 4.93 11.20 -15.59
N TYR A 168 6.07 11.79 -15.98
CA TYR A 168 6.42 13.17 -15.63
C TYR A 168 6.33 14.14 -16.82
N THR A 169 6.27 13.60 -18.04
CA THR A 169 6.22 14.39 -19.28
C THR A 169 4.98 14.02 -20.08
N PRO A 170 4.22 14.99 -20.61
CA PRO A 170 4.39 16.44 -20.48
C PRO A 170 3.94 17.00 -19.12
N LYS A 171 3.23 16.24 -18.32
CA LYS A 171 2.68 16.58 -17.01
C LYS A 171 2.64 15.36 -16.13
N PHE A 172 2.90 15.55 -14.82
CA PHE A 172 2.79 14.44 -13.87
C PHE A 172 1.41 13.78 -13.91
N THR A 173 1.38 12.46 -14.09
CA THR A 173 0.18 11.62 -14.05
C THR A 173 0.53 10.19 -13.65
N TYR A 174 -0.41 9.48 -13.03
CA TYR A 174 -0.34 8.03 -12.88
C TYR A 174 -1.08 7.35 -14.02
N ILE A 175 -0.53 6.21 -14.45
CA ILE A 175 -1.25 5.19 -15.20
C ILE A 175 -1.89 4.24 -14.19
N TRP A 176 -3.19 4.08 -14.24
CA TRP A 176 -3.97 3.24 -13.34
C TRP A 176 -4.33 1.92 -14.00
N THR A 177 -4.28 0.84 -13.23
CA THR A 177 -4.71 -0.49 -13.68
C THR A 177 -5.45 -1.22 -12.57
N LEU A 178 -6.08 -2.36 -12.93
CA LEU A 178 -6.73 -3.23 -11.96
C LEU A 178 -5.70 -3.99 -11.13
N ALA A 179 -5.91 -4.08 -9.82
CA ALA A 179 -5.05 -4.88 -8.94
C ALA A 179 -5.05 -6.36 -9.34
N GLU A 180 -6.22 -6.90 -9.73
CA GLU A 180 -6.38 -8.29 -10.20
C GLU A 180 -5.67 -8.56 -11.54
N ALA A 181 -5.45 -7.54 -12.37
CA ALA A 181 -4.70 -7.68 -13.61
C ALA A 181 -3.19 -7.67 -13.38
N ARG A 182 -2.73 -6.88 -12.40
CA ARG A 182 -1.31 -6.76 -12.09
C ARG A 182 -0.78 -7.88 -11.20
N PHE A 183 -1.61 -8.42 -10.31
CA PHE A 183 -1.26 -9.48 -9.35
C PHE A 183 -2.31 -10.60 -9.37
N PRO A 184 -2.47 -11.28 -10.53
CA PRO A 184 -3.58 -12.22 -10.72
C PRO A 184 -3.51 -13.43 -9.78
N GLU A 185 -2.33 -13.96 -9.53
CA GLU A 185 -2.12 -15.14 -8.69
C GLU A 185 -2.44 -14.82 -7.23
N GLU A 186 -1.87 -13.77 -6.69
CA GLU A 186 -2.04 -13.35 -5.30
C GLU A 186 -3.49 -12.90 -5.01
N MET A 187 -4.09 -12.18 -5.95
CA MET A 187 -5.48 -11.73 -5.83
C MET A 187 -6.50 -12.88 -5.94
N ALA A 188 -6.10 -14.02 -6.49
CA ALA A 188 -6.94 -15.22 -6.57
C ALA A 188 -6.94 -16.07 -5.28
N ILE A 189 -5.91 -15.95 -4.44
CA ILE A 189 -5.78 -16.70 -3.19
C ILE A 189 -6.92 -16.31 -2.24
N ARG A 190 -7.57 -17.33 -1.64
CA ARG A 190 -8.64 -17.16 -0.66
C ARG A 190 -8.23 -17.72 0.68
N MET A 191 -8.56 -17.00 1.74
CA MET A 191 -8.37 -17.42 3.12
C MET A 191 -9.49 -16.87 4.01
N SER A 192 -9.63 -17.40 5.22
CA SER A 192 -10.56 -16.84 6.20
C SER A 192 -10.05 -15.49 6.71
N ARG A 193 -10.97 -14.60 7.12
CA ARG A 193 -10.59 -13.33 7.76
C ARG A 193 -9.74 -13.57 9.02
N GLU A 194 -10.07 -14.59 9.80
CA GLU A 194 -9.33 -14.97 11.00
C GLU A 194 -7.87 -15.33 10.66
N THR A 195 -7.65 -16.17 9.64
CA THR A 195 -6.31 -16.50 9.15
C THR A 195 -5.57 -15.24 8.68
N ALA A 196 -6.24 -14.39 7.93
CA ALA A 196 -5.62 -13.16 7.41
C ALA A 196 -5.20 -12.20 8.53
N VAL A 197 -6.05 -11.99 9.55
CA VAL A 197 -5.71 -11.12 10.69
C VAL A 197 -4.58 -11.71 11.51
N ARG A 198 -4.54 -13.05 11.71
CA ARG A 198 -3.45 -13.73 12.39
C ARG A 198 -2.13 -13.58 11.62
N GLU A 199 -2.12 -13.77 10.31
CA GLU A 199 -0.92 -13.60 9.48
C GLU A 199 -0.43 -12.14 9.49
N LEU A 200 -1.33 -11.18 9.45
CA LEU A 200 -0.96 -9.78 9.58
C LEU A 200 -0.36 -9.47 10.96
N ALA A 201 -0.94 -10.02 12.03
CA ALA A 201 -0.42 -9.87 13.39
C ALA A 201 0.96 -10.50 13.53
N ARG A 202 1.18 -11.70 12.98
CA ARG A 202 2.49 -12.38 12.96
C ARG A 202 3.53 -11.52 12.25
N CYS A 203 3.23 -11.07 11.04
CA CYS A 203 4.12 -10.23 10.25
C CYS A 203 4.46 -8.92 10.97
N TYR A 204 3.45 -8.28 11.59
CA TYR A 204 3.64 -7.06 12.39
C TYR A 204 4.56 -7.30 13.60
N LEU A 205 4.38 -8.41 14.33
CA LEU A 205 5.22 -8.76 15.48
C LEU A 205 6.66 -9.09 15.07
N GLU A 206 6.85 -9.84 13.99
CA GLU A 206 8.19 -10.15 13.46
C GLU A 206 8.94 -8.87 13.03
N MET A 207 8.23 -7.90 12.49
CA MET A 207 8.78 -6.63 12.05
C MET A 207 9.09 -5.67 13.21
N CYS A 208 8.21 -5.61 14.24
CA CYS A 208 8.32 -4.68 15.37
C CYS A 208 9.07 -5.28 16.56
N GLY A 209 9.17 -6.61 16.66
CA GLY A 209 9.77 -7.35 17.77
C GLY A 209 8.88 -7.42 19.00
N MET A 210 7.98 -6.47 19.20
CA MET A 210 7.01 -6.42 20.30
C MET A 210 5.82 -5.55 19.94
N THR A 211 4.71 -5.71 20.66
CA THR A 211 3.56 -4.82 20.55
C THR A 211 3.01 -4.48 21.94
N PHE A 212 2.32 -3.36 22.03
CA PHE A 212 1.60 -2.94 23.23
C PHE A 212 0.12 -3.32 23.12
N LEU A 213 -0.58 -3.35 24.24
CA LEU A 213 -2.03 -3.52 24.26
C LEU A 213 -2.70 -2.50 23.31
N GLY A 214 -3.41 -3.01 22.31
CA GLY A 214 -4.03 -2.22 21.25
C GLY A 214 -3.10 -1.67 20.19
N GLY A 215 -1.82 -2.07 20.13
CA GLY A 215 -0.86 -1.64 19.10
C GLY A 215 -1.33 -2.01 17.69
N LEU A 216 -1.69 -3.27 17.47
CA LEU A 216 -2.24 -3.76 16.21
C LEU A 216 -3.55 -3.04 15.82
N SER A 217 -4.46 -2.85 16.79
CA SER A 217 -5.71 -2.09 16.57
C SER A 217 -5.43 -0.66 16.12
N ARG A 218 -4.46 0.01 16.75
CA ARG A 218 -4.07 1.37 16.36
C ARG A 218 -3.42 1.43 15.00
N ALA A 219 -2.55 0.47 14.69
CA ALA A 219 -1.87 0.44 13.40
C ALA A 219 -2.86 0.22 12.23
N PHE A 220 -3.79 -0.72 12.37
CA PHE A 220 -4.63 -1.21 11.27
C PHE A 220 -6.10 -0.89 11.38
N GLY A 221 -6.57 -0.31 12.48
CA GLY A 221 -7.97 0.04 12.66
C GLY A 221 -8.88 -1.13 13.02
N PHE A 222 -8.33 -2.23 13.56
CA PHE A 222 -9.11 -3.38 14.01
C PHE A 222 -9.85 -3.10 15.32
N TYR A 223 -10.91 -3.85 15.58
CA TYR A 223 -11.49 -3.93 16.92
C TYR A 223 -10.50 -4.60 17.89
N ARG A 224 -10.50 -4.16 19.14
CA ARG A 224 -9.59 -4.70 20.16
C ARG A 224 -9.73 -6.19 20.37
N TRP A 225 -10.95 -6.72 20.31
CA TRP A 225 -11.20 -8.16 20.45
C TRP A 225 -10.58 -8.97 19.29
N GLU A 226 -10.67 -8.47 18.06
CA GLU A 226 -10.10 -9.11 16.87
C GLU A 226 -8.56 -9.18 16.96
N SER A 227 -7.94 -8.07 17.35
CA SER A 227 -6.50 -8.01 17.56
C SER A 227 -6.03 -8.87 18.74
N GLY A 228 -6.80 -8.91 19.82
CA GLY A 228 -6.52 -9.73 21.00
C GLY A 228 -6.55 -11.23 20.66
N ARG A 229 -7.59 -11.67 19.93
CA ARG A 229 -7.71 -13.06 19.48
C ARG A 229 -6.54 -13.47 18.58
N ALA A 230 -6.18 -12.62 17.60
CA ALA A 230 -5.05 -12.90 16.72
C ALA A 230 -3.72 -13.04 17.49
N ASN A 231 -3.48 -12.17 18.47
CA ASN A 231 -2.27 -12.24 19.30
C ASN A 231 -2.24 -13.51 20.16
N HIS A 232 -3.37 -13.92 20.75
CA HIS A 232 -3.44 -15.17 21.53
C HIS A 232 -3.13 -16.40 20.70
N GLN A 233 -3.63 -16.45 19.46
CA GLN A 233 -3.36 -17.55 18.53
C GLN A 233 -1.88 -17.65 18.06
N LEU A 234 -1.06 -16.67 18.39
CA LEU A 234 0.38 -16.68 18.08
C LEU A 234 1.25 -17.09 19.27
N VAL A 235 0.65 -17.23 20.46
CA VAL A 235 1.35 -17.63 21.71
C VAL A 235 1.22 -19.12 21.95
N ASP A 236 0.17 -19.74 21.42
CA ASP A 236 -0.09 -21.19 21.50
C ASP A 236 0.69 -21.93 20.40
#